data_d93463d2971d73925b99fa740bab9eea
#
_entry.id   d93463d2971d73925b99fa740bab9eea
#
_cell.length_a   1.000
_cell.length_b   1.000
_cell.length_c   1.000
_cell.angle_alpha   90.00
_cell.angle_beta   90.00
_cell.angle_gamma   90.00
#
_symmetry.space_group_name_H-M   'P 1'
#
loop_
_entity.id
_entity.type
_entity.pdbx_description
1 polymer ?
#
loop_
_entity_poly.entity_id
_entity_poly.type
_entity_poly.pdbx_seq_one_letter_code
_entity_poly.pdbx_strand_id
1 'polypeptide(L)'
;MTTTQTPIEIETAVDVNLAAYGNPDGANRRSQLEAVWTADGRLVDPPIDGAGIDGIDALMAAVQSQFPGHTFRRTSGIDAHHGVARYSWDMVGQDGAVALSGLDVAEFADDGRLVRILGFMGPLTS
;
A
#
# COMPACT_ATOMS: atom_id res chain seq x y z
N MET A 1 0.69 -31.28 -8.11
CA MET A 1 1.20 -30.01 -7.64
C MET A 1 0.62 -28.87 -8.41
N THR A 2 0.28 -27.89 -7.76
CA THR A 2 -0.24 -26.76 -8.44
C THR A 2 0.48 -25.54 -7.96
N THR A 3 1.05 -24.86 -8.88
CA THR A 3 1.54 -23.56 -8.58
C THR A 3 0.71 -22.60 -9.33
N THR A 4 -0.02 -21.85 -8.65
CA THR A 4 -0.92 -20.97 -9.28
C THR A 4 -0.33 -19.61 -9.50
N GLN A 5 0.65 -19.23 -8.70
CA GLN A 5 1.18 -17.88 -8.78
C GLN A 5 2.66 -17.87 -8.49
N THR A 6 3.37 -17.08 -9.26
CA THR A 6 4.79 -16.83 -9.03
C THR A 6 4.94 -16.00 -7.77
N PRO A 7 5.85 -16.38 -6.86
CA PRO A 7 6.17 -15.54 -5.72
C PRO A 7 6.67 -14.17 -6.17
N ILE A 8 6.38 -13.15 -5.37
CA ILE A 8 6.82 -11.78 -5.65
C ILE A 8 7.73 -11.30 -4.53
N GLU A 9 8.59 -10.37 -4.87
CA GLU A 9 9.47 -9.74 -3.90
C GLU A 9 8.68 -8.82 -2.99
N ILE A 10 8.98 -8.83 -1.70
CA ILE A 10 8.33 -7.95 -0.73
C ILE A 10 8.46 -6.49 -1.15
N GLU A 11 9.64 -6.09 -1.59
CA GLU A 11 9.87 -4.71 -2.02
C GLU A 11 8.97 -4.34 -3.19
N THR A 12 8.80 -5.25 -4.15
CA THR A 12 7.90 -5.03 -5.28
C THR A 12 6.47 -4.84 -4.80
N ALA A 13 6.01 -5.70 -3.89
CA ALA A 13 4.65 -5.60 -3.37
C ALA A 13 4.42 -4.26 -2.68
N VAL A 14 5.36 -3.82 -1.84
CA VAL A 14 5.26 -2.54 -1.14
C VAL A 14 5.23 -1.38 -2.14
N ASP A 15 6.15 -1.36 -3.09
CA ASP A 15 6.28 -0.23 -4.00
C ASP A 15 5.12 -0.16 -4.99
N VAL A 16 4.60 -1.30 -5.46
CA VAL A 16 3.41 -1.32 -6.31
C VAL A 16 2.19 -0.82 -5.54
N ASN A 17 2.04 -1.24 -4.28
CA ASN A 17 0.93 -0.77 -3.46
C ASN A 17 0.97 0.74 -3.27
N LEU A 18 2.14 1.31 -2.98
CA LEU A 18 2.29 2.76 -2.85
C LEU A 18 1.98 3.46 -4.17
N ALA A 19 2.44 2.91 -5.29
CA ALA A 19 2.17 3.48 -6.61
C ALA A 19 0.67 3.47 -6.94
N ALA A 20 -0.07 2.45 -6.47
CA ALA A 20 -1.50 2.34 -6.74
C ALA A 20 -2.30 3.51 -6.16
N TYR A 21 -1.88 4.05 -5.01
CA TYR A 21 -2.53 5.23 -4.43
C TYR A 21 -2.52 6.43 -5.39
N GLY A 22 -1.46 6.57 -6.18
CA GLY A 22 -1.31 7.70 -7.10
C GLY A 22 -1.87 7.42 -8.49
N ASN A 23 -2.50 6.28 -8.70
CA ASN A 23 -2.97 5.87 -10.02
C ASN A 23 -4.45 6.22 -10.18
N PRO A 24 -4.80 7.22 -11.02
CA PRO A 24 -6.19 7.62 -11.22
C PRO A 24 -6.98 6.66 -12.12
N ASP A 25 -6.30 5.78 -12.85
CA ASP A 25 -6.94 4.80 -13.73
C ASP A 25 -7.42 3.63 -12.89
N GLY A 26 -8.73 3.56 -12.64
CA GLY A 26 -9.31 2.55 -11.75
C GLY A 26 -9.07 1.12 -12.21
N ALA A 27 -9.15 0.85 -13.51
CA ALA A 27 -8.92 -0.51 -14.02
C ALA A 27 -7.46 -0.93 -13.85
N ASN A 28 -6.53 -0.02 -14.14
CA ASN A 28 -5.11 -0.30 -13.98
C ASN A 28 -4.74 -0.42 -12.49
N ARG A 29 -5.26 0.47 -11.64
CA ARG A 29 -5.06 0.38 -10.19
C ARG A 29 -5.53 -0.96 -9.65
N ARG A 30 -6.70 -1.42 -10.08
CA ARG A 30 -7.23 -2.71 -9.65
C ARG A 30 -6.29 -3.85 -10.05
N SER A 31 -5.74 -3.81 -11.25
CA SER A 31 -4.76 -4.81 -11.69
C SER A 31 -3.51 -4.79 -10.81
N GLN A 32 -3.05 -3.61 -10.41
CA GLN A 32 -1.93 -3.48 -9.48
C GLN A 32 -2.25 -4.16 -8.14
N LEU A 33 -3.44 -3.90 -7.60
CA LEU A 33 -3.84 -4.48 -6.32
C LEU A 33 -3.96 -6.00 -6.40
N GLU A 34 -4.55 -6.51 -7.45
CA GLU A 34 -4.69 -7.96 -7.65
C GLU A 34 -3.34 -8.66 -7.76
N ALA A 35 -2.34 -7.96 -8.27
CA ALA A 35 -0.99 -8.53 -8.41
C ALA A 35 -0.26 -8.65 -7.07
N VAL A 36 -0.53 -7.76 -6.11
CA VAL A 36 0.29 -7.66 -4.90
C VAL A 36 -0.46 -7.96 -3.59
N TRP A 37 -1.78 -8.05 -3.61
CA TRP A 37 -2.59 -8.34 -2.44
C TRP A 37 -3.19 -9.74 -2.52
N THR A 38 -3.38 -10.36 -1.35
CA THR A 38 -4.24 -11.55 -1.26
C THR A 38 -5.69 -11.12 -1.44
N ALA A 39 -6.55 -12.06 -1.82
CA ALA A 39 -7.95 -11.75 -2.11
C ALA A 39 -8.71 -11.20 -0.90
N ASP A 40 -8.29 -11.57 0.30
CA ASP A 40 -8.92 -11.15 1.55
C ASP A 40 -8.05 -10.20 2.36
N GLY A 41 -7.15 -9.48 1.71
CA GLY A 41 -6.27 -8.53 2.36
C GLY A 41 -7.00 -7.41 3.06
N ARG A 42 -6.33 -6.75 3.99
CA ARG A 42 -6.93 -5.67 4.76
C ARG A 42 -5.96 -4.51 4.92
N LEU A 43 -6.45 -3.32 4.62
CA LEU A 43 -5.69 -2.07 4.76
C LEU A 43 -6.37 -1.21 5.82
N VAL A 44 -5.65 -0.92 6.90
CA VAL A 44 -6.15 -0.11 8.01
C VAL A 44 -5.21 1.07 8.22
N ASP A 45 -5.76 2.27 8.18
CA ASP A 45 -5.00 3.50 8.32
C ASP A 45 -5.98 4.53 8.86
N PRO A 46 -5.63 5.38 9.83
CA PRO A 46 -6.62 6.37 10.29
C PRO A 46 -7.00 7.32 9.16
N PRO A 47 -8.24 7.53 8.87
CA PRO A 47 -9.46 6.91 9.40
C PRO A 47 -10.01 5.78 8.54
N ILE A 48 -9.20 5.15 7.71
CA ILE A 48 -9.66 4.21 6.69
C ILE A 48 -9.52 2.75 7.14
N ASP A 49 -10.42 1.90 6.65
CA ASP A 49 -10.41 0.47 6.92
C ASP A 49 -11.10 -0.21 5.73
N GLY A 50 -10.30 -0.88 4.90
CA GLY A 50 -10.82 -1.55 3.72
C GLY A 50 -10.41 -3.01 3.67
N ALA A 51 -11.34 -3.88 3.32
CA ALA A 51 -11.12 -5.31 3.23
C ALA A 51 -11.38 -5.82 1.82
N GLY A 52 -10.51 -6.72 1.37
CA GLY A 52 -10.58 -7.28 0.03
C GLY A 52 -10.14 -6.28 -1.03
N ILE A 53 -9.98 -6.76 -2.26
CA ILE A 53 -9.54 -5.91 -3.35
C ILE A 53 -10.52 -4.76 -3.57
N ASP A 54 -11.81 -5.02 -3.52
CA ASP A 54 -12.82 -3.98 -3.72
C ASP A 54 -12.74 -2.89 -2.64
N GLY A 55 -12.59 -3.29 -1.37
CA GLY A 55 -12.50 -2.33 -0.28
C GLY A 55 -11.23 -1.50 -0.34
N ILE A 56 -10.10 -2.13 -0.66
CA ILE A 56 -8.82 -1.43 -0.78
C ILE A 56 -8.86 -0.47 -1.98
N ASP A 57 -9.37 -0.92 -3.11
CA ASP A 57 -9.52 -0.07 -4.29
C ASP A 57 -10.40 1.16 -4.00
N ALA A 58 -11.51 0.96 -3.30
CA ALA A 58 -12.40 2.05 -2.93
C ALA A 58 -11.69 3.09 -2.04
N LEU A 59 -10.86 2.63 -1.11
CA LEU A 59 -10.09 3.54 -0.26
C LEU A 59 -9.10 4.37 -1.08
N MET A 60 -8.41 3.73 -2.01
CA MET A 60 -7.45 4.44 -2.85
C MET A 60 -8.13 5.43 -3.78
N ALA A 61 -9.31 5.08 -4.30
CA ALA A 61 -10.11 6.00 -5.10
C ALA A 61 -10.53 7.22 -4.28
N ALA A 62 -10.90 7.01 -3.02
CA ALA A 62 -11.26 8.11 -2.12
C ALA A 62 -10.07 9.03 -1.85
N VAL A 63 -8.88 8.47 -1.68
CA VAL A 63 -7.66 9.27 -1.50
C VAL A 63 -7.39 10.09 -2.75
N GLN A 64 -7.51 9.50 -3.94
CA GLN A 64 -7.33 10.24 -5.20
C GLN A 64 -8.34 11.36 -5.35
N SER A 65 -9.58 11.13 -4.94
CA SER A 65 -10.62 12.15 -5.00
C SER A 65 -10.33 13.31 -4.05
N GLN A 66 -9.81 13.02 -2.87
CA GLN A 66 -9.53 14.02 -1.84
C GLN A 66 -8.21 14.75 -2.09
N PHE A 67 -7.24 14.06 -2.67
CA PHE A 67 -5.91 14.60 -2.95
C PHE A 67 -5.55 14.35 -4.42
N PRO A 68 -6.24 15.02 -5.37
CA PRO A 68 -5.99 14.74 -6.79
C PRO A 68 -4.55 15.02 -7.17
N GLY A 69 -3.98 14.10 -7.96
CA GLY A 69 -2.63 14.26 -8.47
C GLY A 69 -1.52 13.97 -7.49
N HIS A 70 -1.85 13.61 -6.24
CA HIS A 70 -0.84 13.23 -5.26
C HIS A 70 -0.36 11.81 -5.51
N THR A 71 0.92 11.57 -5.21
CA THR A 71 1.53 10.24 -5.32
C THR A 71 2.17 9.87 -3.99
N PHE A 72 2.40 8.57 -3.80
CA PHE A 72 3.04 8.06 -2.59
C PHE A 72 4.39 7.49 -2.97
N ARG A 73 5.39 7.73 -2.14
CA ARG A 73 6.73 7.18 -2.35
C ARG A 73 7.26 6.63 -1.03
N ARG A 74 8.03 5.57 -1.11
CA ARG A 74 8.72 5.03 0.06
C ARG A 74 9.92 5.90 0.35
N THR A 75 10.11 6.23 1.63
CA THR A 75 11.19 7.14 2.06
C THR A 75 12.25 6.43 2.90
N SER A 76 12.12 5.11 3.08
CA SER A 76 13.08 4.32 3.85
C SER A 76 13.36 3.00 3.14
N GLY A 77 14.36 2.27 3.63
CA GLY A 77 14.46 0.85 3.33
C GLY A 77 13.30 0.10 3.96
N ILE A 78 13.19 -1.18 3.63
CA ILE A 78 12.18 -2.06 4.20
C ILE A 78 12.87 -2.93 5.24
N ASP A 79 12.42 -2.80 6.48
CA ASP A 79 12.91 -3.60 7.60
C ASP A 79 11.95 -4.77 7.76
N ALA A 80 12.41 -5.99 7.43
CA ALA A 80 11.52 -7.15 7.32
C ALA A 80 12.11 -8.37 8.00
N HIS A 81 11.24 -9.14 8.66
CA HIS A 81 11.55 -10.46 9.20
C HIS A 81 10.27 -11.23 9.44
N HIS A 82 10.33 -12.55 9.35
CA HIS A 82 9.22 -13.45 9.74
C HIS A 82 7.86 -13.08 9.12
N GLY A 83 7.87 -12.61 7.87
CA GLY A 83 6.62 -12.29 7.17
C GLY A 83 6.02 -10.95 7.55
N VAL A 84 6.73 -10.11 8.29
CA VAL A 84 6.31 -8.75 8.63
C VAL A 84 7.36 -7.75 8.20
N ALA A 85 6.93 -6.54 7.91
CA ALA A 85 7.85 -5.46 7.50
C ALA A 85 7.34 -4.13 7.97
N ARG A 86 8.25 -3.17 8.06
CA ARG A 86 7.89 -1.77 8.30
C ARG A 86 8.71 -0.88 7.37
N TYR A 87 8.12 0.22 6.98
CA TYR A 87 8.75 1.20 6.10
C TYR A 87 8.02 2.52 6.23
N SER A 88 8.67 3.62 5.87
CA SER A 88 8.05 4.94 5.87
C SER A 88 7.74 5.40 4.46
N TRP A 89 6.80 6.35 4.36
CA TRP A 89 6.34 6.89 3.08
C TRP A 89 5.96 8.36 3.20
N ASP A 90 6.01 9.05 2.07
CA ASP A 90 5.47 10.40 1.92
C ASP A 90 4.37 10.41 0.87
N MET A 91 3.35 11.22 1.11
CA MET A 91 2.39 11.62 0.07
C MET A 91 2.83 12.97 -0.47
N VAL A 92 3.02 13.04 -1.79
CA VAL A 92 3.65 14.18 -2.44
C VAL A 92 2.69 14.77 -3.47
N GLY A 93 2.52 16.07 -3.44
CA GLY A 93 1.71 16.79 -4.40
C GLY A 93 2.41 16.98 -5.74
N GLN A 94 1.66 17.51 -6.71
CA GLN A 94 2.18 17.75 -8.06
C GLN A 94 3.34 18.73 -8.06
N ASP A 95 3.40 19.62 -7.09
CA ASP A 95 4.49 20.59 -6.93
C ASP A 95 5.71 20.00 -6.23
N GLY A 96 5.67 18.72 -5.87
CA GLY A 96 6.75 18.07 -5.15
C GLY A 96 6.74 18.27 -3.64
N ALA A 97 5.80 19.04 -3.12
CA ALA A 97 5.71 19.26 -1.68
C ALA A 97 5.12 18.05 -0.97
N VAL A 98 5.69 17.72 0.19
CA VAL A 98 5.18 16.63 1.03
C VAL A 98 3.92 17.11 1.74
N ALA A 99 2.79 16.46 1.46
CA ALA A 99 1.53 16.79 2.09
C ALA A 99 1.31 16.00 3.39
N LEU A 100 1.85 14.79 3.46
CA LEU A 100 1.63 13.89 4.58
C LEU A 100 2.76 12.86 4.59
N SER A 101 3.15 12.42 5.78
CA SER A 101 4.13 11.35 5.95
C SER A 101 3.58 10.30 6.90
N GLY A 102 4.03 9.07 6.74
CA GLY A 102 3.57 8.00 7.59
C GLY A 102 4.50 6.81 7.61
N LEU A 103 4.08 5.80 8.34
CA LEU A 103 4.77 4.53 8.49
C LEU A 103 3.74 3.41 8.40
N ASP A 104 4.08 2.39 7.64
CA ASP A 104 3.27 1.18 7.51
C ASP A 104 3.95 0.01 8.19
N VAL A 105 3.14 -0.85 8.77
CA VAL A 105 3.52 -2.20 9.18
C VAL A 105 2.73 -3.16 8.30
N ALA A 106 3.44 -4.00 7.55
CA ALA A 106 2.83 -4.90 6.59
C ALA A 106 3.06 -6.35 6.97
N GLU A 107 2.06 -7.20 6.70
CA GLU A 107 2.15 -8.64 6.84
C GLU A 107 2.03 -9.27 5.46
N PHE A 108 2.81 -10.32 5.21
CA PHE A 108 2.90 -10.94 3.89
C PHE A 108 2.56 -12.41 3.96
N ALA A 109 1.92 -12.91 2.90
CA ALA A 109 1.77 -14.33 2.67
C ALA A 109 3.10 -14.95 2.22
N ASP A 110 3.17 -16.27 2.18
CA ASP A 110 4.40 -16.98 1.83
C ASP A 110 4.89 -16.65 0.41
N ASP A 111 3.98 -16.23 -0.47
CA ASP A 111 4.35 -15.87 -1.85
C ASP A 111 4.73 -14.38 -1.99
N GLY A 112 4.80 -13.64 -0.90
CA GLY A 112 5.18 -12.23 -0.90
C GLY A 112 4.03 -11.25 -1.08
N ARG A 113 2.81 -11.75 -1.24
CA ARG A 113 1.64 -10.86 -1.35
C ARG A 113 1.27 -10.28 -0.01
N LEU A 114 0.75 -9.07 -0.05
CA LEU A 114 0.28 -8.36 1.15
C LEU A 114 -0.98 -9.03 1.69
N VAL A 115 -0.99 -9.29 2.99
CA VAL A 115 -2.14 -9.81 3.73
C VAL A 115 -2.80 -8.67 4.50
N ARG A 116 -1.99 -7.81 5.10
CA ARG A 116 -2.49 -6.70 5.91
C ARG A 116 -1.47 -5.58 5.94
N ILE A 117 -1.98 -4.35 5.90
CA ILE A 117 -1.17 -3.17 6.20
C ILE A 117 -1.87 -2.40 7.31
N LEU A 118 -1.09 -2.04 8.33
CA LEU A 118 -1.50 -1.15 9.41
C LEU A 118 -0.69 0.14 9.26
N GLY A 119 -1.35 1.23 8.94
CA GLY A 119 -0.68 2.51 8.70
C GLY A 119 -0.79 3.45 9.89
N PHE A 120 0.22 4.28 10.02
CA PHE A 120 0.29 5.35 11.03
C PHE A 120 0.72 6.63 10.35
N MET A 121 0.12 7.74 10.73
CA MET A 121 0.42 9.04 10.14
C MET A 121 1.20 9.90 11.10
N GLY A 122 2.14 10.66 10.54
CA GLY A 122 2.93 11.63 11.29
C GLY A 122 4.01 10.99 12.15
N PRO A 123 4.72 11.82 12.94
CA PRO A 123 5.74 11.31 13.85
C PRO A 123 5.10 10.66 15.07
N LEU A 124 5.91 9.89 15.78
CA LEU A 124 5.45 9.32 17.05
C LEU A 124 5.09 10.44 18.03
N THR A 125 3.99 10.24 18.72
CA THR A 125 3.60 11.17 19.79
C THR A 125 4.45 10.89 21.03
N SER A 126 4.70 11.91 21.79
CA SER A 126 5.47 11.79 23.03
C SER A 126 4.57 11.63 24.25
#